data_be7d7c4ed3a8dddfa124a74ceff6dd07
#
_entry.id   be7d7c4ed3a8dddfa124a74ceff6dd07
#
_cell.length_a   1.000
_cell.length_b   1.000
_cell.length_c   1.000
_cell.angle_alpha   90.00
_cell.angle_beta   90.00
_cell.angle_gamma   90.00
#
_symmetry.space_group_name_H-M   'P 1'
#
loop_
_entity.id
_entity.type
_entity.pdbx_description
1 polymer ?
#
loop_
_entity_poly.entity_id
_entity_poly.type
_entity_poly.pdbx_seq_one_letter_code
_entity_poly.pdbx_strand_id
1 'polypeptide(L)'
;MVENSQIESSFAEIRKRNGDTTKFDQDKITNAIYKALLATSEGDRDLAQSLTNGVLNKLSSQGFGTENPPSVEDIQDMVESTLIEQGHSEIAKSYILYRHERLSLIHI
;
A
#
# COMPACT_ATOMS: atom_id res chain seq x y z
N MET A 1 8.70 -0.28 22.44
CA MET A 1 7.60 0.38 22.87
C MET A 1 6.32 0.11 22.21
N VAL A 2 5.33 0.28 22.93
CA VAL A 2 3.99 -0.04 22.53
C VAL A 2 3.51 0.76 21.34
N GLU A 3 3.99 1.96 21.21
CA GLU A 3 3.53 2.84 20.15
C GLU A 3 3.69 2.25 18.77
N ASN A 4 4.77 1.53 18.57
CA ASN A 4 5.02 0.96 17.24
C ASN A 4 3.96 -0.06 16.88
N SER A 5 3.59 -0.89 17.84
CA SER A 5 2.55 -1.88 17.61
C SER A 5 1.23 -1.21 17.29
N GLN A 6 0.95 -0.11 17.97
CA GLN A 6 -0.30 0.58 17.77
C GLN A 6 -0.44 1.16 16.39
N ILE A 7 0.66 1.64 15.82
CA ILE A 7 0.63 2.15 14.46
C ILE A 7 0.27 1.02 13.51
N GLU A 8 0.87 -0.13 13.71
CA GLU A 8 0.63 -1.27 12.82
C GLU A 8 -0.78 -1.79 12.92
N SER A 9 -1.43 -1.59 14.06
CA SER A 9 -2.77 -2.12 14.22
C SER A 9 -3.84 -1.06 14.07
N SER A 10 -3.57 0.03 13.33
CA SER A 10 -4.58 1.03 13.11
C SER A 10 -5.78 0.45 12.38
N PHE A 11 -5.60 -0.62 11.61
CA PHE A 11 -6.71 -1.40 11.09
C PHE A 11 -6.23 -2.84 10.91
N ALA A 12 -7.15 -3.77 11.14
CA ALA A 12 -6.81 -5.19 11.14
C ALA A 12 -7.26 -5.89 9.87
N GLU A 13 -8.15 -5.29 9.10
CA GLU A 13 -8.75 -5.93 7.94
C GLU A 13 -8.83 -4.99 6.76
N ILE A 14 -8.91 -5.57 5.57
CA ILE A 14 -9.17 -4.82 4.35
C ILE A 14 -10.39 -5.42 3.68
N ARG A 15 -11.04 -4.64 2.83
CA ARG A 15 -12.23 -5.06 2.13
C ARG A 15 -11.87 -5.50 0.71
N LYS A 16 -12.26 -6.72 0.36
CA LYS A 16 -12.02 -7.26 -0.96
C LYS A 16 -13.06 -6.73 -1.94
N ARG A 17 -12.82 -6.98 -3.22
CA ARG A 17 -13.72 -6.50 -4.25
C ARG A 17 -15.13 -7.05 -4.13
N ASN A 18 -15.24 -8.27 -3.64
CA ASN A 18 -16.56 -8.91 -3.49
C ASN A 18 -17.29 -8.46 -2.24
N GLY A 19 -16.70 -7.53 -1.47
CA GLY A 19 -17.34 -7.03 -0.26
C GLY A 19 -16.91 -7.73 1.00
N ASP A 20 -16.27 -8.88 0.90
CA ASP A 20 -15.78 -9.60 2.07
C ASP A 20 -14.55 -8.90 2.64
N THR A 21 -14.29 -9.12 3.93
CA THR A 21 -13.07 -8.62 4.53
C THR A 21 -12.06 -9.74 4.69
N THR A 22 -10.80 -9.38 4.74
CA THR A 22 -9.73 -10.32 4.99
C THR A 22 -8.70 -9.63 5.85
N LYS A 23 -7.83 -10.44 6.45
CA LYS A 23 -6.79 -9.91 7.33
C LYS A 23 -5.88 -8.96 6.56
N PHE A 24 -5.57 -7.85 7.18
CA PHE A 24 -4.65 -6.88 6.59
C PHE A 24 -3.21 -7.38 6.74
N ASP A 25 -2.45 -7.27 5.68
CA ASP A 25 -1.04 -7.67 5.67
C ASP A 25 -0.23 -6.56 5.03
N GLN A 26 0.40 -5.74 5.87
CA GLN A 26 1.14 -4.58 5.35
C GLN A 26 2.37 -5.00 4.56
N ASP A 27 2.86 -6.22 4.75
CA ASP A 27 3.98 -6.71 3.95
C ASP A 27 3.65 -6.76 2.47
N LYS A 28 2.38 -6.97 2.15
CA LYS A 28 1.96 -6.97 0.74
C LYS A 28 2.16 -5.60 0.12
N ILE A 29 1.89 -4.55 0.87
CA ILE A 29 2.14 -3.18 0.40
C ILE A 29 3.63 -2.97 0.20
N THR A 30 4.43 -3.34 1.19
CA THR A 30 5.87 -3.18 1.12
C THR A 30 6.46 -3.95 -0.06
N ASN A 31 5.99 -5.18 -0.27
CA ASN A 31 6.48 -5.98 -1.37
C ASN A 31 6.12 -5.38 -2.73
N ALA A 32 4.91 -4.85 -2.86
CA ALA A 32 4.50 -4.24 -4.11
C ALA A 32 5.34 -3.00 -4.42
N ILE A 33 5.59 -2.18 -3.40
CA ILE A 33 6.43 -1.00 -3.57
C ILE A 33 7.86 -1.42 -3.90
N TYR A 34 8.35 -2.45 -3.23
CA TYR A 34 9.70 -2.93 -3.46
C TYR A 34 9.88 -3.41 -4.90
N LYS A 35 8.89 -4.09 -5.44
CA LYS A 35 8.96 -4.53 -6.83
C LYS A 35 9.05 -3.34 -7.78
N ALA A 36 8.31 -2.27 -7.48
CA ALA A 36 8.40 -1.06 -8.28
C ALA A 36 9.76 -0.42 -8.15
N LEU A 37 10.35 -0.43 -6.96
CA LEU A 37 11.70 0.09 -6.75
C LEU A 37 12.73 -0.70 -7.56
N LEU A 38 12.62 -2.01 -7.58
CA LEU A 38 13.54 -2.84 -8.34
C LEU A 38 13.47 -2.50 -9.83
N ALA A 39 12.30 -2.23 -10.34
CA ALA A 39 12.13 -1.92 -11.75
C ALA A 39 12.79 -0.58 -12.12
N THR A 40 12.88 0.34 -11.17
CA THR A 40 13.46 1.66 -11.42
C THR A 40 14.88 1.81 -10.89
N SER A 41 15.36 0.83 -10.14
CA SER A 41 16.68 0.87 -9.50
C SER A 41 16.85 2.07 -8.58
N GLU A 42 15.76 2.50 -7.95
CA GLU A 42 15.80 3.75 -7.19
C GLU A 42 15.91 3.59 -5.69
N GLY A 43 15.88 2.37 -5.18
CA GLY A 43 15.97 2.24 -3.76
C GLY A 43 16.00 0.80 -3.32
N ASP A 44 15.87 0.61 -2.02
CA ASP A 44 15.98 -0.71 -1.43
C ASP A 44 14.75 -0.98 -0.57
N ARG A 45 14.82 -2.09 0.16
CA ARG A 45 13.69 -2.49 0.97
C ARG A 45 13.41 -1.52 2.12
N ASP A 46 14.43 -0.84 2.62
CA ASP A 46 14.23 0.17 3.66
C ASP A 46 13.38 1.32 3.14
N LEU A 47 13.62 1.74 1.92
CA LEU A 47 12.79 2.78 1.32
C LEU A 47 11.36 2.28 1.15
N ALA A 48 11.20 1.03 0.69
CA ALA A 48 9.86 0.46 0.55
C ALA A 48 9.13 0.46 1.88
N GLN A 49 9.81 0.10 2.95
CA GLN A 49 9.20 0.08 4.28
C GLN A 49 8.81 1.49 4.72
N SER A 50 9.67 2.45 4.48
CA SER A 50 9.39 3.84 4.81
C SER A 50 8.17 4.36 4.07
N LEU A 51 8.08 4.04 2.79
CA LEU A 51 6.92 4.44 1.98
C LEU A 51 5.65 3.75 2.46
N THR A 52 5.75 2.49 2.86
CA THR A 52 4.61 1.77 3.42
C THR A 52 4.09 2.48 4.67
N ASN A 53 5.00 2.90 5.54
CA ASN A 53 4.60 3.63 6.73
C ASN A 53 3.86 4.92 6.37
N GLY A 54 4.30 5.61 5.34
CA GLY A 54 3.61 6.79 4.85
C GLY A 54 2.21 6.49 4.35
N VAL A 55 2.06 5.37 3.66
CA VAL A 55 0.74 4.95 3.18
C VAL A 55 -0.18 4.68 4.35
N LEU A 56 0.31 3.96 5.37
CA LEU A 56 -0.51 3.64 6.53
C LEU A 56 -0.94 4.89 7.28
N ASN A 57 -0.03 5.84 7.44
CA ASN A 57 -0.36 7.10 8.08
C ASN A 57 -1.44 7.86 7.31
N LYS A 58 -1.33 7.86 6.00
CA LYS A 58 -2.30 8.53 5.15
C LYS A 58 -3.67 7.89 5.28
N LEU A 59 -3.72 6.56 5.27
CA LEU A 59 -4.98 5.85 5.42
C LEU A 59 -5.63 6.21 6.74
N SER A 60 -4.85 6.22 7.82
CA SER A 60 -5.40 6.60 9.12
C SER A 60 -5.94 8.03 9.11
N SER A 61 -5.23 8.94 8.48
CA SER A 61 -5.66 10.33 8.44
C SER A 61 -6.91 10.53 7.60
N GLN A 62 -7.20 9.60 6.70
CA GLN A 62 -8.40 9.65 5.88
C GLN A 62 -9.60 9.01 6.54
N GLY A 63 -9.45 8.51 7.76
CA GLY A 63 -10.57 7.95 8.50
C GLY A 63 -10.70 6.44 8.39
N PHE A 64 -9.79 5.78 7.72
CA PHE A 64 -9.82 4.33 7.67
C PHE A 64 -9.29 3.75 8.98
N GLY A 65 -9.88 2.66 9.42
CA GLY A 65 -9.49 2.02 10.65
C GLY A 65 -10.27 0.76 10.86
N THR A 66 -10.32 0.30 12.10
CA THR A 66 -10.96 -0.96 12.44
C THR A 66 -12.44 -0.96 12.06
N GLU A 67 -13.11 0.16 12.27
CA GLU A 67 -14.54 0.25 11.98
C GLU A 67 -14.82 0.63 10.54
N ASN A 68 -13.81 1.02 9.81
CA ASN A 68 -13.95 1.42 8.42
C ASN A 68 -12.75 0.90 7.65
N PRO A 69 -12.71 -0.41 7.37
CA PRO A 69 -11.55 -0.99 6.70
C PRO A 69 -11.43 -0.47 5.26
N PRO A 70 -10.22 -0.15 4.81
CA PRO A 70 -10.04 0.28 3.44
C PRO A 70 -10.22 -0.88 2.48
N SER A 71 -10.63 -0.57 1.26
CA SER A 71 -10.65 -1.58 0.22
C SER A 71 -9.27 -1.73 -0.40
N VAL A 72 -9.11 -2.79 -1.21
CA VAL A 72 -7.86 -2.98 -1.93
C VAL A 72 -7.57 -1.76 -2.80
N GLU A 73 -8.60 -1.25 -3.48
CA GLU A 73 -8.41 -0.08 -4.34
C GLU A 73 -8.06 1.16 -3.53
N ASP A 74 -8.66 1.33 -2.36
CA ASP A 74 -8.31 2.46 -1.50
C ASP A 74 -6.83 2.45 -1.16
N ILE A 75 -6.31 1.27 -0.83
CA ILE A 75 -4.91 1.13 -0.49
C ILE A 75 -4.03 1.42 -1.70
N GLN A 76 -4.40 0.87 -2.85
CA GLN A 76 -3.63 1.08 -4.07
C GLN A 76 -3.59 2.55 -4.48
N ASP A 77 -4.73 3.23 -4.35
CA ASP A 77 -4.77 4.67 -4.64
C ASP A 77 -3.87 5.44 -3.69
N MET A 78 -3.84 5.02 -2.43
CA MET A 78 -3.03 5.72 -1.44
C MET A 78 -1.55 5.48 -1.68
N VAL A 79 -1.17 4.28 -2.15
CA VAL A 79 0.21 4.01 -2.51
C VAL A 79 0.65 4.94 -3.63
N GLU A 80 -0.16 5.05 -4.69
CA GLU A 80 0.16 5.92 -5.81
C GLU A 80 0.30 7.36 -5.35
N SER A 81 -0.64 7.82 -4.55
CA SER A 81 -0.63 9.19 -4.05
C SER A 81 0.61 9.47 -3.21
N THR A 82 0.97 8.53 -2.35
CA THR A 82 2.13 8.69 -1.49
C THR A 82 3.42 8.77 -2.32
N LEU A 83 3.55 7.91 -3.31
CA LEU A 83 4.73 7.92 -4.16
C LEU A 83 4.86 9.24 -4.91
N ILE A 84 3.76 9.74 -5.43
CA ILE A 84 3.76 10.99 -6.17
C ILE A 84 4.10 12.16 -5.24
N GLU A 85 3.48 12.19 -4.07
CA GLU A 85 3.69 13.30 -3.13
C GLU A 85 5.11 13.37 -2.62
N GLN A 86 5.77 12.23 -2.52
CA GLN A 86 7.15 12.20 -2.03
C GLN A 86 8.17 12.36 -3.13
N GLY A 87 7.73 12.67 -4.34
CA GLY A 87 8.63 12.96 -5.43
C GLY A 87 9.14 11.74 -6.17
N HIS A 88 8.52 10.59 -5.97
CA HIS A 88 8.96 9.35 -6.61
C HIS A 88 8.09 9.03 -7.81
N SER A 89 8.05 9.94 -8.79
CA SER A 89 7.14 9.77 -9.92
C SER A 89 7.49 8.56 -10.78
N GLU A 90 8.77 8.23 -10.90
CA GLU A 90 9.14 7.05 -11.68
C GLU A 90 8.71 5.77 -11.01
N ILE A 91 8.85 5.73 -9.69
CA ILE A 91 8.39 4.58 -8.93
C ILE A 91 6.88 4.47 -9.03
N ALA A 92 6.19 5.60 -8.99
CA ALA A 92 4.73 5.61 -9.11
C ALA A 92 4.29 5.04 -10.45
N LYS A 93 4.95 5.40 -11.53
CA LYS A 93 4.64 4.85 -12.85
C LYS A 93 4.81 3.35 -12.86
N SER A 94 5.90 2.88 -12.30
CA SER A 94 6.19 1.45 -12.26
C SER A 94 5.15 0.71 -11.43
N TYR A 95 4.73 1.31 -10.31
CA TYR A 95 3.70 0.71 -9.47
C TYR A 95 2.36 0.64 -10.19
N ILE A 96 2.01 1.68 -10.94
CA ILE A 96 0.76 1.70 -11.67
C ILE A 96 0.74 0.58 -12.72
N LEU A 97 1.85 0.37 -13.41
CA LEU A 97 1.94 -0.72 -14.37
C LEU A 97 1.83 -2.08 -13.69
N TYR A 98 2.49 -2.24 -12.55
CA TYR A 98 2.42 -3.48 -11.79
C TYR A 98 0.97 -3.76 -11.36
N ARG A 99 0.29 -2.74 -10.88
CA ARG A 99 -1.10 -2.85 -10.46
C ARG A 99 -1.99 -3.28 -11.62
N HIS A 100 -1.78 -2.69 -12.78
CA HIS A 100 -2.52 -3.01 -13.99
C HIS A 100 -2.31 -4.46 -14.41
N GLU A 101 -1.07 -4.91 -14.38
CA GLU A 101 -0.75 -6.27 -14.77
C GLU A 101 -1.39 -7.28 -13.84
N ARG A 102 -1.39 -6.97 -12.55
CA ARG A 102 -2.02 -7.87 -11.58
C ARG A 102 -3.50 -8.00 -11.85
N LEU A 103 -4.15 -6.91 -12.19
CA LEU A 103 -5.56 -6.93 -12.51
C LEU A 103 -5.84 -7.77 -13.76
N SER A 104 -4.99 -7.63 -14.76
CA SER A 104 -5.14 -8.41 -15.99
C SER A 104 -4.98 -9.89 -15.72
N LEU A 105 -4.01 -10.25 -14.91
CA LEU A 105 -3.77 -11.65 -14.59
C LEU A 105 -4.94 -12.25 -13.82
N ILE A 106 -5.55 -11.46 -12.96
CA ILE A 106 -6.69 -11.94 -12.19
C ILE A 106 -7.87 -12.24 -13.09
N HIS A 107 -8.00 -11.50 -14.16
CA HIS A 107 -9.11 -11.70 -15.08
C HIS A 107 -8.95 -12.95 -15.95
N ILE A 108 -7.76 -13.43 -16.07
CA ILE A 108 -7.49 -14.62 -16.84
C ILE A 108 -7.73 -15.84 -15.98
#